data_850d1c6de859cc26c3dd5f0f53adc0e5
#
_entry.id   850d1c6de859cc26c3dd5f0f53adc0e5
#
_cell.length_a   1.000
_cell.length_b   1.000
_cell.length_c   1.000
_cell.angle_alpha   90.00
_cell.angle_beta   90.00
_cell.angle_gamma   90.00
#
_symmetry.space_group_name_H-M   'P 1'
#
loop_
_entity.id
_entity.type
_entity.pdbx_description
1 polymer ?
#
loop_
_entity_poly.entity_id
_entity_poly.type
_entity_poly.pdbx_seq_one_letter_code
_entity_poly.pdbx_strand_id
1 'polypeptide(L)'
;YDLIIIDFPDPRSIELSRLYTKEMYRFCKKRLKRDGVVITQATSPYYQAKSFYCINKTMEAAGLNTLQIHNHVQSFGEWGWVIGSQLYDKNQMIEKLSSVKELPIKNTKWLNTDALQMMCKFGKTVGDTSGIEVNSIHNPVLFKYYIKGTAFNQSFYD
;
A
#
# COMPACT_ATOMS: atom_id res chain seq x y z
N TYR A 1 2.43 17.58 8.68
CA TYR A 1 3.58 16.71 8.42
C TYR A 1 3.91 16.71 6.93
N ASP A 2 5.19 16.65 6.60
CA ASP A 2 5.67 16.45 5.23
C ASP A 2 5.57 14.96 4.84
N LEU A 3 5.77 14.06 5.80
CA LEU A 3 5.73 12.61 5.61
C LEU A 3 5.05 11.95 6.82
N ILE A 4 4.15 11.00 6.52
CA ILE A 4 3.57 10.07 7.50
C ILE A 4 3.90 8.65 7.02
N ILE A 5 4.57 7.87 7.86
CA ILE A 5 4.87 6.45 7.60
C ILE A 5 4.01 5.61 8.53
N ILE A 6 3.25 4.67 7.95
CA ILE A 6 2.38 3.76 8.67
C ILE A 6 2.87 2.33 8.43
N ASP A 7 3.40 1.72 9.48
CA ASP A 7 3.88 0.34 9.49
C ASP A 7 3.17 -0.43 10.61
N PHE A 8 1.86 -0.61 10.43
CA PHE A 8 1.03 -1.34 11.37
C PHE A 8 1.13 -2.86 11.11
N PRO A 9 0.85 -3.70 12.12
CA PRO A 9 0.71 -5.15 11.92
C PRO A 9 -0.36 -5.49 10.89
N ASP A 10 -0.20 -6.62 10.22
CA ASP A 10 -1.19 -7.14 9.27
C ASP A 10 -2.59 -7.22 9.87
N PRO A 11 -3.65 -6.99 9.07
CA PRO A 11 -5.03 -6.91 9.54
C PRO A 11 -5.63 -8.30 9.86
N ARG A 12 -4.99 -9.03 10.78
CA ARG A 12 -5.37 -10.40 11.18
C ARG A 12 -6.61 -10.46 12.06
N SER A 13 -7.05 -9.33 12.59
CA SER A 13 -8.25 -9.19 13.41
C SER A 13 -9.05 -7.95 13.01
N ILE A 14 -10.28 -7.86 13.53
CA ILE A 14 -11.14 -6.69 13.32
C ILE A 14 -10.48 -5.42 13.90
N GLU A 15 -9.84 -5.52 15.05
CA GLU A 15 -9.16 -4.41 15.74
C GLU A 15 -8.00 -3.90 14.89
N LEU A 16 -7.15 -4.79 14.36
CA LEU A 16 -6.04 -4.43 13.48
C LEU A 16 -6.54 -3.87 12.14
N SER A 17 -7.63 -4.43 11.60
CA SER A 17 -8.28 -3.92 10.38
C SER A 17 -8.75 -2.46 10.54
N ARG A 18 -9.15 -2.06 11.76
CA ARG A 18 -9.57 -0.69 12.05
C ARG A 18 -8.44 0.34 11.95
N LEU A 19 -7.19 -0.07 12.03
CA LEU A 19 -6.03 0.81 11.82
C LEU A 19 -5.87 1.23 10.35
N TYR A 20 -6.51 0.54 9.42
CA TYR A 20 -6.46 0.77 7.97
C TYR A 20 -7.80 1.32 7.42
N THR A 21 -8.54 2.06 8.22
CA THR A 21 -9.87 2.55 7.82
C THR A 21 -9.81 3.86 7.05
N LYS A 22 -10.87 4.12 6.30
CA LYS A 22 -11.08 5.40 5.62
C LYS A 22 -10.98 6.59 6.59
N GLU A 23 -11.49 6.42 7.80
CA GLU A 23 -11.45 7.45 8.85
C GLU A 23 -10.01 7.73 9.30
N MET A 24 -9.19 6.68 9.48
CA MET A 24 -7.76 6.83 9.81
C MET A 24 -7.01 7.57 8.70
N TYR A 25 -7.21 7.19 7.44
CA TYR A 25 -6.55 7.88 6.32
C TYR A 25 -7.05 9.33 6.13
N ARG A 26 -8.32 9.62 6.42
CA ARG A 26 -8.82 11.01 6.48
C ARG A 26 -8.16 11.82 7.59
N PHE A 27 -7.89 11.20 8.73
CA PHE A 27 -7.14 11.83 9.81
C PHE A 27 -5.70 12.13 9.37
N CYS A 28 -5.01 11.19 8.76
CA CYS A 28 -3.67 11.40 8.19
C CYS A 28 -3.70 12.54 7.16
N LYS A 29 -4.65 12.52 6.22
CA LYS A 29 -4.82 13.57 5.21
C LYS A 29 -4.93 14.97 5.83
N LYS A 30 -5.71 15.13 6.91
CA LYS A 30 -5.85 16.41 7.61
C LYS A 30 -4.55 16.90 8.27
N ARG A 31 -3.60 16.01 8.55
CA ARG A 31 -2.32 16.32 9.20
C ARG A 31 -1.17 16.49 8.22
N LEU A 32 -1.34 16.07 6.98
CA LEU A 32 -0.38 16.28 5.92
C LEU A 32 -0.39 17.74 5.47
N LYS A 33 0.79 18.28 5.15
CA LYS A 33 0.92 19.47 4.33
C LYS A 33 0.35 19.21 2.93
N ARG A 34 0.11 20.25 2.17
CA ARG A 34 -0.47 20.16 0.82
C ARG A 34 0.35 19.25 -0.11
N ASP A 35 1.66 19.36 -0.05
CA ASP A 35 2.65 18.59 -0.82
C ASP A 35 3.19 17.37 -0.06
N GLY A 36 2.70 17.13 1.15
CA GLY A 36 3.06 15.99 1.97
C GLY A 36 2.52 14.67 1.44
N VAL A 37 3.15 13.58 1.86
CA VAL A 37 2.78 12.22 1.48
C VAL A 37 2.58 11.32 2.70
N VAL A 38 1.69 10.37 2.59
CA VAL A 38 1.55 9.25 3.53
C VAL A 38 1.91 7.97 2.81
N ILE A 39 2.69 7.11 3.45
CA ILE A 39 2.97 5.75 2.98
C ILE A 39 2.50 4.76 4.02
N THR A 40 1.79 3.72 3.59
CA THR A 40 1.36 2.62 4.46
C THR A 40 1.82 1.28 3.90
N GLN A 41 2.27 0.38 4.77
CA GLN A 41 2.41 -1.02 4.40
C GLN A 41 1.03 -1.56 4.00
N ALA A 42 0.98 -2.51 3.07
CA ALA A 42 -0.27 -2.96 2.48
C ALA A 42 -0.32 -4.46 2.17
N THR A 43 0.48 -5.25 2.88
CA THR A 43 0.59 -6.70 2.69
C THR A 43 1.17 -7.07 1.31
N SER A 44 1.02 -8.31 0.86
CA SER A 44 1.51 -8.75 -0.45
C SER A 44 0.51 -8.45 -1.56
N PRO A 45 0.92 -7.79 -2.67
CA PRO A 45 0.05 -7.59 -3.83
C PRO A 45 -0.29 -8.87 -4.57
N TYR A 46 0.45 -9.96 -4.35
CA TYR A 46 0.23 -11.24 -5.00
C TYR A 46 -0.47 -12.24 -4.08
N TYR A 47 0.07 -12.47 -2.88
CA TYR A 47 -0.48 -13.44 -1.93
C TYR A 47 -1.72 -12.92 -1.19
N GLN A 48 -1.85 -11.61 -1.04
CA GLN A 48 -2.94 -10.93 -0.32
C GLN A 48 -3.59 -9.85 -1.20
N ALA A 49 -3.74 -10.12 -2.49
CA ALA A 49 -4.16 -9.13 -3.48
C ALA A 49 -5.42 -8.36 -3.09
N LYS A 50 -6.47 -9.04 -2.60
CA LYS A 50 -7.72 -8.36 -2.17
C LYS A 50 -7.49 -7.41 -1.01
N SER A 51 -6.62 -7.76 -0.06
CA SER A 51 -6.26 -6.89 1.06
C SER A 51 -5.46 -5.68 0.58
N PHE A 52 -4.47 -5.90 -0.28
CA PHE A 52 -3.65 -4.85 -0.88
C PHE A 52 -4.51 -3.80 -1.61
N TYR A 53 -5.40 -4.25 -2.49
CA TYR A 53 -6.30 -3.34 -3.22
C TYR A 53 -7.38 -2.73 -2.35
N CYS A 54 -7.83 -3.41 -1.28
CA CYS A 54 -8.75 -2.83 -0.30
C CYS A 54 -8.11 -1.63 0.41
N ILE A 55 -6.84 -1.74 0.81
CA ILE A 55 -6.09 -0.63 1.43
C ILE A 55 -5.98 0.53 0.44
N ASN A 56 -5.58 0.26 -0.82
CA ASN A 56 -5.52 1.29 -1.85
C ASN A 56 -6.86 2.00 -2.04
N LYS A 57 -7.94 1.25 -2.28
CA LYS A 57 -9.30 1.79 -2.47
C LYS A 57 -9.79 2.58 -1.26
N THR A 58 -9.38 2.16 -0.06
CA THR A 58 -9.73 2.86 1.19
C THR A 58 -9.03 4.21 1.30
N MET A 59 -7.76 4.29 0.89
CA MET A 59 -7.03 5.57 0.82
C MET A 59 -7.62 6.52 -0.22
N GLU A 60 -8.01 6.01 -1.40
CA GLU A 60 -8.72 6.79 -2.42
C GLU A 60 -10.05 7.32 -1.89
N ALA A 61 -10.84 6.47 -1.20
CA ALA A 61 -12.10 6.88 -0.57
C ALA A 61 -11.92 7.90 0.57
N ALA A 62 -10.72 7.98 1.14
CA ALA A 62 -10.34 9.05 2.07
C ALA A 62 -10.01 10.38 1.35
N GLY A 63 -9.94 10.37 0.02
CA GLY A 63 -9.68 11.52 -0.82
C GLY A 63 -8.18 11.78 -1.05
N LEU A 64 -7.37 10.74 -1.04
CA LEU A 64 -5.97 10.78 -1.45
C LEU A 64 -5.83 10.25 -2.87
N ASN A 65 -4.96 10.85 -3.66
CA ASN A 65 -4.44 10.21 -4.87
C ASN A 65 -3.44 9.13 -4.46
N THR A 66 -3.46 7.96 -5.08
CA THR A 66 -2.66 6.83 -4.62
C THR A 66 -1.72 6.31 -5.70
N LEU A 67 -0.56 5.81 -5.23
CA LEU A 67 0.39 5.03 -6.02
C LEU A 67 0.74 3.75 -5.24
N GLN A 68 0.45 2.61 -5.84
CA GLN A 68 0.90 1.32 -5.32
C GLN A 68 2.35 1.08 -5.71
N ILE A 69 3.12 0.56 -4.77
CA ILE A 69 4.49 0.09 -5.01
C ILE A 69 4.70 -1.28 -4.34
N HIS A 70 5.64 -2.05 -4.84
CA HIS A 70 6.01 -3.33 -4.24
C HIS A 70 7.51 -3.59 -4.35
N ASN A 71 7.99 -4.50 -3.52
CA ASN A 71 9.36 -4.97 -3.55
C ASN A 71 9.46 -6.37 -2.95
N HIS A 72 10.46 -7.12 -3.39
CA HIS A 72 10.82 -8.38 -2.76
C HIS A 72 11.56 -8.15 -1.45
N VAL A 73 10.99 -8.63 -0.35
CA VAL A 73 11.61 -8.63 0.99
C VAL A 73 12.01 -10.05 1.32
N GLN A 74 13.31 -10.30 1.57
CA GLN A 74 13.87 -11.66 1.73
C GLN A 74 13.13 -12.55 2.71
N SER A 75 12.60 -11.99 3.80
CA SER A 75 11.88 -12.73 4.85
C SER A 75 10.39 -12.89 4.62
N PHE A 76 9.79 -12.11 3.70
CA PHE A 76 8.33 -12.06 3.48
C PHE A 76 7.92 -12.31 2.02
N GLY A 77 8.87 -12.41 1.08
CA GLY A 77 8.57 -12.43 -0.34
C GLY A 77 8.14 -11.07 -0.87
N GLU A 78 7.23 -11.04 -1.84
CA GLU A 78 6.70 -9.79 -2.40
C GLU A 78 5.82 -9.06 -1.40
N TRP A 79 6.23 -7.85 -1.07
CA TRP A 79 5.53 -6.98 -0.14
C TRP A 79 5.14 -5.67 -0.81
N GLY A 80 4.01 -5.11 -0.40
CA GLY A 80 3.45 -3.93 -1.02
C GLY A 80 3.24 -2.77 -0.07
N TRP A 81 3.29 -1.57 -0.63
CA TRP A 81 2.96 -0.31 0.04
C TRP A 81 2.05 0.51 -0.84
N VAL A 82 1.31 1.42 -0.22
CA VAL A 82 0.52 2.44 -0.92
C VAL A 82 0.98 3.81 -0.46
N ILE A 83 1.37 4.64 -1.43
CA ILE A 83 1.69 6.05 -1.23
C ILE A 83 0.42 6.85 -1.51
N GLY A 84 0.07 7.79 -0.63
CA GLY A 84 -1.05 8.70 -0.79
C GLY A 84 -0.60 10.16 -0.77
N SER A 85 -1.12 10.98 -1.68
CA SER A 85 -0.86 12.41 -1.78
C SER A 85 -2.15 13.20 -1.95
N GLN A 86 -2.16 14.45 -1.45
CA GLN A 86 -3.24 15.40 -1.72
C GLN A 86 -3.01 16.18 -3.02
N LEU A 87 -1.75 16.37 -3.40
CA LEU A 87 -1.34 17.25 -4.50
C LEU A 87 -1.05 16.45 -5.77
N TYR A 88 -0.23 15.40 -5.65
CA TYR A 88 0.29 14.66 -6.80
C TYR A 88 -0.65 13.52 -7.18
N ASP A 89 -1.04 13.45 -8.44
CA ASP A 89 -1.72 12.28 -8.99
C ASP A 89 -0.74 11.10 -9.21
N LYS A 90 -1.28 9.94 -9.60
CA LYS A 90 -0.49 8.72 -9.81
C LYS A 90 0.64 8.91 -10.82
N ASN A 91 0.36 9.57 -11.95
CA ASN A 91 1.34 9.76 -13.02
C ASN A 91 2.45 10.72 -12.58
N GLN A 92 2.11 11.78 -11.89
CA GLN A 92 3.06 12.73 -11.32
C GLN A 92 3.95 12.06 -10.24
N MET A 93 3.39 11.18 -9.42
CA MET A 93 4.19 10.40 -8.45
C MET A 93 5.16 9.45 -9.16
N ILE A 94 4.72 8.73 -10.19
CA ILE A 94 5.58 7.85 -11.01
C ILE A 94 6.68 8.66 -11.68
N GLU A 95 6.35 9.79 -12.28
CA GLU A 95 7.32 10.68 -12.93
C GLU A 95 8.39 11.16 -11.96
N LYS A 96 7.98 11.63 -10.77
CA LYS A 96 8.92 12.02 -9.72
C LYS A 96 9.87 10.90 -9.31
N LEU A 97 9.37 9.68 -9.12
CA LEU A 97 10.19 8.52 -8.78
C LEU A 97 11.13 8.11 -9.93
N SER A 98 10.65 8.17 -11.18
CA SER A 98 11.41 7.81 -12.37
C SER A 98 12.46 8.85 -12.77
N SER A 99 12.26 10.12 -12.39
CA SER A 99 13.20 11.21 -12.70
C SER A 99 14.39 11.28 -11.74
N VAL A 100 14.41 10.47 -10.68
CA VAL A 100 15.53 10.41 -9.73
C VAL A 100 16.76 9.82 -10.42
N LYS A 101 17.77 10.65 -10.65
CA LYS A 101 19.04 10.25 -11.27
C LYS A 101 20.05 9.75 -10.24
N GLU A 102 20.00 10.27 -9.04
CA GLU A 102 20.88 9.90 -7.92
C GLU A 102 20.06 9.92 -6.63
N LEU A 103 20.19 8.87 -5.83
CA LEU A 103 19.52 8.83 -4.53
C LEU A 103 20.18 9.80 -3.56
N PRO A 104 19.41 10.55 -2.77
CA PRO A 104 19.94 11.48 -1.77
C PRO A 104 20.68 10.74 -0.63
N ILE A 105 20.46 9.44 -0.50
CA ILE A 105 21.08 8.57 0.52
C ILE A 105 22.12 7.71 -0.16
N LYS A 106 23.42 7.94 0.16
CA LYS A 106 24.55 7.28 -0.51
C LYS A 106 24.81 5.84 -0.05
N ASN A 107 24.40 5.45 1.14
CA ASN A 107 24.77 4.17 1.77
C ASN A 107 23.62 3.18 1.85
N THR A 108 22.75 3.12 0.82
CA THR A 108 21.73 2.08 0.73
C THR A 108 22.37 0.76 0.28
N LYS A 109 22.01 -0.34 0.96
CA LYS A 109 22.51 -1.69 0.60
C LYS A 109 21.85 -2.27 -0.64
N TRP A 110 20.59 -1.93 -0.87
CA TRP A 110 19.76 -2.53 -1.92
C TRP A 110 19.18 -1.50 -2.88
N LEU A 111 18.71 -0.34 -2.38
CA LEU A 111 17.99 0.63 -3.17
C LEU A 111 18.96 1.40 -4.09
N ASN A 112 18.66 1.37 -5.39
CA ASN A 112 19.24 2.23 -6.42
C ASN A 112 18.12 2.81 -7.30
N THR A 113 18.44 3.59 -8.31
CA THR A 113 17.45 4.21 -9.19
C THR A 113 16.63 3.21 -9.98
N ASP A 114 17.23 2.12 -10.44
CA ASP A 114 16.55 1.07 -11.19
C ASP A 114 15.57 0.30 -10.29
N ALA A 115 16.01 -0.06 -9.07
CA ALA A 115 15.15 -0.67 -8.06
C ALA A 115 13.95 0.22 -7.71
N LEU A 116 14.18 1.54 -7.57
CA LEU A 116 13.10 2.50 -7.31
C LEU A 116 12.06 2.52 -8.44
N GLN A 117 12.51 2.47 -9.69
CA GLN A 117 11.61 2.39 -10.85
C GLN A 117 10.86 1.05 -10.90
N MET A 118 11.55 -0.06 -10.60
CA MET A 118 10.96 -1.40 -10.57
C MET A 118 9.84 -1.52 -9.53
N MET A 119 9.95 -0.85 -8.40
CA MET A 119 8.92 -0.86 -7.36
C MET A 119 7.54 -0.39 -7.86
N CYS A 120 7.49 0.42 -8.93
CA CYS A 120 6.24 0.92 -9.53
C CYS A 120 5.69 -0.01 -10.63
N LYS A 121 6.37 -1.11 -10.98
CA LYS A 121 6.03 -1.98 -12.11
C LYS A 121 5.44 -3.29 -11.61
N PHE A 122 4.16 -3.51 -11.90
CA PHE A 122 3.45 -4.75 -11.58
C PHE A 122 3.41 -5.67 -12.79
N GLY A 123 3.44 -6.98 -12.54
CA GLY A 123 3.24 -7.99 -13.58
C GLY A 123 1.82 -7.94 -14.16
N LYS A 124 1.61 -8.68 -15.24
CA LYS A 124 0.36 -8.68 -16.03
C LYS A 124 -0.86 -9.15 -15.24
N THR A 125 -0.68 -10.10 -14.33
CA THR A 125 -1.78 -10.66 -13.54
C THR A 125 -1.74 -10.10 -12.13
N VAL A 126 -2.51 -9.06 -11.94
CA VAL A 126 -2.86 -8.61 -10.61
C VAL A 126 -4.28 -9.11 -10.37
N GLY A 127 -4.52 -9.84 -9.30
CA GLY A 127 -5.75 -10.58 -9.03
C GLY A 127 -7.04 -9.81 -9.27
N ASP A 128 -8.15 -10.50 -9.30
CA ASP A 128 -9.49 -9.91 -9.46
C ASP A 128 -9.76 -8.85 -8.37
N THR A 129 -9.87 -7.60 -8.81
CA THR A 129 -10.18 -6.45 -7.95
C THR A 129 -11.66 -6.11 -7.92
N SER A 130 -12.51 -6.88 -8.62
CA SER A 130 -13.95 -6.69 -8.63
C SER A 130 -14.54 -6.92 -7.24
N GLY A 131 -15.56 -6.15 -6.89
CA GLY A 131 -16.28 -6.30 -5.62
C GLY A 131 -15.49 -5.96 -4.35
N ILE A 132 -14.27 -5.38 -4.46
CA ILE A 132 -13.54 -4.92 -3.29
C ILE A 132 -14.25 -3.71 -2.68
N GLU A 133 -14.52 -3.81 -1.37
CA GLU A 133 -15.18 -2.75 -0.61
C GLU A 133 -14.17 -1.84 0.09
N VAL A 134 -14.64 -0.67 0.51
CA VAL A 134 -13.87 0.27 1.34
C VAL A 134 -13.89 -0.19 2.79
N ASN A 135 -12.72 -0.27 3.41
CA ASN A 135 -12.59 -0.58 4.83
C ASN A 135 -12.92 0.66 5.69
N SER A 136 -13.86 0.52 6.61
CA SER A 136 -14.28 1.61 7.51
C SER A 136 -14.46 1.11 8.93
N ILE A 137 -14.57 2.02 9.90
CA ILE A 137 -14.79 1.66 11.32
C ILE A 137 -16.06 0.81 11.48
N HIS A 138 -17.11 1.12 10.72
CA HIS A 138 -18.39 0.41 10.80
C HIS A 138 -18.48 -0.82 9.88
N ASN A 139 -17.60 -0.93 8.88
CA ASN A 139 -17.50 -2.08 7.98
C ASN A 139 -16.04 -2.51 7.82
N PRO A 140 -15.45 -3.23 8.79
CA PRO A 140 -14.04 -3.65 8.77
C PRO A 140 -13.84 -4.87 7.86
N VAL A 141 -14.01 -4.68 6.54
CA VAL A 141 -13.95 -5.77 5.54
C VAL A 141 -12.53 -6.27 5.27
N LEU A 142 -11.50 -5.45 5.53
CA LEU A 142 -10.10 -5.79 5.27
C LEU A 142 -9.66 -7.05 6.00
N PHE A 143 -10.09 -7.24 7.25
CA PHE A 143 -9.88 -8.47 8.01
C PHE A 143 -10.38 -9.71 7.25
N LYS A 144 -11.58 -9.65 6.68
CA LYS A 144 -12.17 -10.80 5.94
C LYS A 144 -11.34 -11.15 4.70
N TYR A 145 -10.84 -10.13 3.98
CA TYR A 145 -10.00 -10.35 2.80
C TYR A 145 -8.65 -10.96 3.19
N TYR A 146 -8.06 -10.49 4.29
CA TYR A 146 -6.77 -11.00 4.78
C TYR A 146 -6.86 -12.48 5.16
N ILE A 147 -7.85 -12.88 5.98
CA ILE A 147 -8.01 -14.27 6.41
C ILE A 147 -8.29 -15.21 5.22
N LYS A 148 -9.14 -14.78 4.26
CA LYS A 148 -9.41 -15.60 3.07
C LYS A 148 -8.17 -15.78 2.19
N GLY A 149 -7.35 -14.75 2.02
CA GLY A 149 -6.10 -14.84 1.28
C GLY A 149 -5.09 -15.78 1.94
N THR A 150 -4.97 -15.74 3.26
CA THR A 150 -4.10 -16.63 4.02
C THR A 150 -4.54 -18.10 3.89
N ALA A 151 -5.84 -18.37 4.00
CA ALA A 151 -6.39 -19.73 3.85
C ALA A 151 -6.17 -20.28 2.44
N PHE A 152 -6.31 -19.48 1.40
CA PHE A 152 -6.04 -19.88 0.02
C PHE A 152 -4.57 -20.27 -0.19
N ASN A 153 -3.64 -19.50 0.38
CA ASN A 153 -2.22 -19.81 0.24
C ASN A 153 -1.81 -21.07 1.00
N GLN A 154 -2.43 -21.37 2.14
CA GLN A 154 -2.16 -22.62 2.86
C GLN A 154 -2.53 -23.86 2.04
N SER A 155 -3.58 -23.81 1.23
CA SER A 155 -4.01 -24.94 0.38
C SER A 155 -3.06 -25.27 -0.78
N PHE A 156 -2.02 -24.49 -1.05
CA PHE A 156 -0.98 -24.79 -2.03
C PHE A 156 0.23 -25.54 -1.43
N TYR A 157 0.30 -25.65 -0.12
CA TYR A 157 1.42 -26.31 0.60
C TYR A 157 0.99 -27.62 1.28
N ASP A 158 -0.30 -27.96 1.23
CA ASP A 158 -0.86 -29.26 1.63
C ASP A 158 -1.06 -30.18 0.40
#